data_cbd0d643c4f5e83e0e8a3b931d8ee8cc
#
_entry.id   cbd0d643c4f5e83e0e8a3b931d8ee8cc
#
_cell.length_a   1.000
_cell.length_b   1.000
_cell.length_c   1.000
_cell.angle_alpha   90.00
_cell.angle_beta   90.00
_cell.angle_gamma   90.00
#
_symmetry.space_group_name_H-M   'P 1'
#
loop_
_entity.id
_entity.type
_entity.pdbx_description
1 polymer ?
#
loop_
_entity_poly.entity_id
_entity_poly.type
_entity_poly.pdbx_seq_one_letter_code
_entity_poly.pdbx_strand_id
1 'polypeptide(L)'
;MCIRDRSTITPENWTKYPIIIELESLGKGPANFLTLMLCTLIREALRIDPKGDMDKPIRHVIFIEEAHNLIAPVCSDTTGEDANPKSAATSYIVKMLAEVRALREGIVIADQLPTSMAPEILKNTTLKITHRITSEDDRNLIGSSMSASNVQLEELSTYLPGETLVYYEGLLKPFKLRVDMFEQKDAPDNDQLFELMKARPIHQKAMLFTVQSRLVKIQMQWIE
;
A
#
# COMPACT_ATOMS: atom_id res chain seq x y z
N MET A 1 -6.43 -2.15 -38.23
CA MET A 1 -7.15 -2.81 -37.11
C MET A 1 -7.01 -1.87 -35.91
N CYS A 2 -8.03 -1.01 -35.68
CA CYS A 2 -8.01 -0.07 -34.56
C CYS A 2 -8.47 -0.83 -33.32
N ILE A 3 -7.55 -1.19 -32.46
CA ILE A 3 -7.86 -1.63 -31.11
C ILE A 3 -8.27 -0.36 -30.35
N ARG A 4 -9.57 -0.09 -30.35
CA ARG A 4 -10.15 0.86 -29.39
C ARG A 4 -10.30 0.15 -28.05
N ASP A 5 -9.19 -0.02 -27.38
CA ASP A 5 -9.22 -0.43 -25.99
C ASP A 5 -9.63 0.79 -25.16
N ARG A 6 -10.93 0.86 -24.88
CA ARG A 6 -11.42 1.85 -23.93
C ARG A 6 -11.32 1.21 -22.56
N SER A 7 -10.39 1.69 -21.76
CA SER A 7 -10.47 1.46 -20.33
C SER A 7 -11.86 1.87 -19.86
N THR A 8 -12.61 0.92 -19.31
CA THR A 8 -13.99 1.16 -18.85
C THR A 8 -14.02 1.92 -17.53
N ILE A 9 -12.91 1.98 -16.82
CA ILE A 9 -12.76 2.71 -15.55
C ILE A 9 -11.64 3.73 -15.74
N THR A 10 -12.00 5.01 -15.73
CA THR A 10 -11.00 6.07 -15.82
C THR A 10 -10.30 6.27 -14.47
N PRO A 11 -9.03 6.74 -14.46
CA PRO A 11 -8.30 7.02 -13.21
C PRO A 11 -9.05 7.96 -12.25
N GLU A 12 -9.85 8.89 -12.77
CA GLU A 12 -10.67 9.80 -11.96
C GLU A 12 -11.74 9.05 -11.15
N ASN A 13 -12.20 7.91 -11.63
CA ASN A 13 -13.16 7.08 -10.90
C ASN A 13 -12.50 6.26 -9.81
N TRP A 14 -11.20 5.95 -9.93
CA TRP A 14 -10.47 5.20 -8.89
C TRP A 14 -10.30 6.01 -7.60
N THR A 15 -10.26 7.33 -7.71
CA THR A 15 -10.13 8.21 -6.54
C THR A 15 -11.45 8.52 -5.83
N LYS A 16 -12.59 8.10 -6.41
CA LYS A 16 -13.93 8.39 -5.87
C LYS A 16 -14.50 7.26 -5.00
N TYR A 17 -14.02 6.06 -5.18
CA TYR A 17 -14.59 4.88 -4.56
C TYR A 17 -13.49 4.02 -3.91
N PRO A 18 -13.78 3.31 -2.81
CA PRO A 18 -12.88 2.31 -2.27
C PRO A 18 -12.69 1.17 -3.29
N ILE A 19 -11.44 0.81 -3.56
CA ILE A 19 -11.09 -0.26 -4.51
C ILE A 19 -10.06 -1.16 -3.86
N ILE A 20 -10.27 -2.47 -3.92
CA ILE A 20 -9.28 -3.48 -3.56
C ILE A 20 -8.79 -4.14 -4.85
N ILE A 21 -7.49 -4.22 -5.02
CA ILE A 21 -6.84 -4.83 -6.18
C ILE A 21 -5.99 -5.99 -5.67
N GLU A 22 -6.43 -7.20 -5.98
CA GLU A 22 -5.72 -8.43 -5.63
C GLU A 22 -4.77 -8.82 -6.77
N LEU A 23 -3.48 -8.87 -6.47
CA LEU A 23 -2.42 -9.16 -7.44
C LEU A 23 -1.75 -10.52 -7.20
N GLU A 24 -2.25 -11.29 -6.24
CA GLU A 24 -1.66 -12.57 -5.83
C GLU A 24 -1.56 -13.58 -6.99
N SER A 25 -2.54 -13.58 -7.90
CA SER A 25 -2.54 -14.45 -9.06
C SER A 25 -1.48 -14.11 -10.12
N LEU A 26 -0.86 -12.96 -10.01
CA LEU A 26 0.21 -12.50 -10.91
C LEU A 26 1.58 -12.90 -10.35
N GLY A 27 2.51 -13.22 -11.24
CA GLY A 27 3.92 -13.34 -10.84
C GLY A 27 4.45 -11.99 -10.32
N LYS A 28 5.49 -12.03 -9.46
CA LYS A 28 6.05 -10.84 -8.80
C LYS A 28 6.40 -9.67 -9.76
N GLY A 29 6.98 -9.97 -10.93
CA GLY A 29 7.35 -8.95 -11.91
C GLY A 29 6.14 -8.19 -12.47
N PRO A 30 5.16 -8.87 -13.07
CA PRO A 30 3.91 -8.23 -13.53
C PRO A 30 3.13 -7.52 -12.44
N ALA A 31 3.07 -8.07 -11.22
CA ALA A 31 2.39 -7.44 -10.09
C ALA A 31 3.05 -6.10 -9.74
N ASN A 32 4.38 -6.07 -9.62
CA ASN A 32 5.13 -4.84 -9.32
C ASN A 32 4.96 -3.78 -10.42
N PHE A 33 5.01 -4.19 -11.67
CA PHE A 33 4.79 -3.28 -12.80
C PHE A 33 3.38 -2.68 -12.76
N LEU A 34 2.36 -3.51 -12.54
CA LEU A 34 0.97 -3.05 -12.46
C LEU A 34 0.77 -2.10 -11.28
N THR A 35 1.29 -2.43 -10.09
CA THR A 35 1.22 -1.54 -8.92
C THR A 35 1.85 -0.17 -9.20
N LEU A 36 3.03 -0.15 -9.81
CA LEU A 36 3.71 1.08 -10.16
C LEU A 36 2.92 1.91 -11.16
N MET A 37 2.35 1.26 -12.18
CA MET A 37 1.48 1.91 -13.17
C MET A 37 0.24 2.50 -12.52
N LEU A 38 -0.44 1.76 -11.62
CA LEU A 38 -1.62 2.22 -10.89
C LEU A 38 -1.30 3.43 -10.00
N CYS A 39 -0.23 3.36 -9.21
CA CYS A 39 0.23 4.49 -8.40
C CYS A 39 0.51 5.73 -9.26
N THR A 40 1.12 5.54 -10.43
CA THR A 40 1.39 6.64 -11.36
C THR A 40 0.11 7.26 -11.89
N LEU A 41 -0.84 6.45 -12.32
CA LEU A 41 -2.12 6.92 -12.84
C LEU A 41 -2.94 7.66 -11.79
N ILE A 42 -3.00 7.14 -10.56
CA ILE A 42 -3.68 7.81 -9.43
C ILE A 42 -3.02 9.16 -9.16
N ARG A 43 -1.70 9.20 -9.07
CA ARG A 43 -0.95 10.44 -8.84
C ARG A 43 -1.22 11.49 -9.94
N GLU A 44 -1.22 11.09 -11.20
CA GLU A 44 -1.51 12.01 -12.29
C GLU A 44 -2.98 12.47 -12.27
N ALA A 45 -3.93 11.59 -11.95
CA ALA A 45 -5.33 11.97 -11.77
C ALA A 45 -5.52 13.02 -10.66
N LEU A 46 -4.83 12.85 -9.52
CA LEU A 46 -4.86 13.82 -8.42
C LEU A 46 -4.22 15.17 -8.78
N ARG A 47 -3.22 15.16 -9.66
CA ARG A 47 -2.57 16.39 -10.16
C ARG A 47 -3.45 17.18 -11.11
N ILE A 48 -4.23 16.51 -11.95
CA ILE A 48 -5.13 17.15 -12.94
C ILE A 48 -6.26 17.89 -12.23
N ASP A 49 -6.74 17.39 -11.09
CA ASP A 49 -7.77 18.05 -10.28
C ASP A 49 -7.23 18.52 -8.91
N PRO A 50 -6.42 19.57 -8.86
CA PRO A 50 -5.85 20.06 -7.59
C PRO A 50 -6.87 20.69 -6.66
N LYS A 51 -8.06 21.07 -7.17
CA LYS A 51 -9.12 21.77 -6.42
C LYS A 51 -10.16 20.83 -5.81
N GLY A 52 -10.13 19.54 -6.13
CA GLY A 52 -11.13 18.59 -5.62
C GLY A 52 -11.26 18.71 -4.10
N ASP A 53 -12.47 18.85 -3.64
CA ASP A 53 -12.94 18.96 -2.24
C ASP A 53 -11.92 19.60 -1.26
N MET A 54 -11.74 20.93 -1.40
CA MET A 54 -10.75 21.72 -0.64
C MET A 54 -10.96 21.64 0.87
N ASP A 55 -12.14 21.23 1.32
CA ASP A 55 -12.50 21.15 2.73
C ASP A 55 -11.98 19.88 3.43
N LYS A 56 -11.54 18.88 2.67
CA LYS A 56 -11.00 17.64 3.23
C LYS A 56 -9.48 17.67 3.33
N PRO A 57 -8.91 17.34 4.48
CA PRO A 57 -7.45 17.29 4.66
C PRO A 57 -6.79 16.17 3.84
N ILE A 58 -7.46 15.03 3.65
CA ILE A 58 -7.03 13.89 2.85
C ILE A 58 -8.12 13.58 1.82
N ARG A 59 -7.71 13.42 0.56
CA ARG A 59 -8.62 13.11 -0.57
C ARG A 59 -8.70 11.63 -0.86
N HIS A 60 -7.58 10.95 -0.75
CA HIS A 60 -7.41 9.57 -1.15
C HIS A 60 -6.33 8.92 -0.30
N VAL A 61 -6.43 7.61 -0.07
CA VAL A 61 -5.43 6.83 0.66
C VAL A 61 -5.13 5.55 -0.12
N ILE A 62 -3.86 5.30 -0.34
CA ILE A 62 -3.37 4.04 -0.93
C ILE A 62 -2.86 3.16 0.20
N PHE A 63 -3.35 1.92 0.28
CA PHE A 63 -2.83 0.89 1.15
C PHE A 63 -1.97 -0.07 0.31
N ILE A 64 -0.75 -0.31 0.73
CA ILE A 64 0.18 -1.26 0.11
C ILE A 64 0.50 -2.32 1.14
N GLU A 65 -0.02 -3.53 0.95
CA GLU A 65 0.29 -4.69 1.77
C GLU A 65 1.47 -5.47 1.19
N GLU A 66 2.19 -6.20 2.04
CA GLU A 66 3.38 -6.99 1.68
C GLU A 66 4.38 -6.15 0.85
N ALA A 67 4.63 -4.93 1.31
CA ALA A 67 5.36 -3.91 0.57
C ALA A 67 6.79 -4.32 0.19
N HIS A 68 7.40 -5.26 0.93
CA HIS A 68 8.72 -5.83 0.60
C HIS A 68 8.77 -6.48 -0.79
N ASN A 69 7.63 -6.89 -1.34
CA ASN A 69 7.58 -7.42 -2.71
C ASN A 69 7.81 -6.33 -3.76
N LEU A 70 7.37 -5.09 -3.48
CA LEU A 70 7.49 -3.94 -4.37
C LEU A 70 8.71 -3.07 -4.04
N ILE A 71 8.98 -2.88 -2.75
CA ILE A 71 9.92 -1.90 -2.22
C ILE A 71 11.02 -2.66 -1.45
N ALA A 72 12.07 -3.06 -2.15
CA ALA A 72 13.20 -3.76 -1.55
C ALA A 72 14.43 -2.84 -1.43
N PRO A 73 15.38 -3.14 -0.52
CA PRO A 73 16.64 -2.45 -0.47
C PRO A 73 17.34 -2.50 -1.84
N VAL A 74 17.91 -1.38 -2.27
CA VAL A 74 18.69 -1.31 -3.51
C VAL A 74 20.06 -1.92 -3.21
N CYS A 75 20.35 -3.11 -3.76
CA CYS A 75 21.69 -3.66 -3.70
C CYS A 75 22.60 -2.86 -4.65
N SER A 76 23.68 -2.30 -4.10
CA SER A 76 24.68 -1.49 -4.84
C SER A 76 25.57 -2.30 -5.78
N ASP A 77 25.40 -3.62 -5.86
CA ASP A 77 26.33 -4.53 -6.54
C ASP A 77 26.06 -4.78 -8.03
N THR A 78 25.20 -4.01 -8.66
CA THR A 78 25.03 -4.11 -10.12
C THR A 78 25.96 -3.14 -10.84
N THR A 79 27.19 -3.54 -11.06
CA THR A 79 28.06 -3.02 -12.10
C THR A 79 27.54 -3.51 -13.46
N GLY A 80 26.52 -2.87 -14.01
CA GLY A 80 25.97 -3.24 -15.31
C GLY A 80 24.69 -2.44 -15.61
N GLU A 81 24.56 -2.05 -16.86
CA GLU A 81 23.48 -1.23 -17.43
C GLU A 81 22.05 -1.83 -17.33
N ASP A 82 21.84 -2.89 -16.60
CA ASP A 82 20.52 -3.47 -16.38
C ASP A 82 19.78 -2.71 -15.27
N ALA A 83 18.93 -1.78 -15.70
CA ALA A 83 17.98 -1.11 -14.83
C ALA A 83 17.12 -2.14 -14.10
N ASN A 84 17.47 -2.43 -12.83
CA ASN A 84 16.73 -3.36 -12.01
C ASN A 84 15.31 -2.79 -11.79
N PRO A 85 14.23 -3.43 -12.30
CA PRO A 85 12.86 -2.91 -12.15
C PRO A 85 12.45 -2.65 -10.71
N LYS A 86 12.98 -3.44 -9.75
CA LYS A 86 12.74 -3.22 -8.32
C LYS A 86 13.36 -1.90 -7.81
N SER A 87 14.58 -1.59 -8.24
CA SER A 87 15.25 -0.34 -7.87
C SER A 87 14.48 0.87 -8.39
N ALA A 88 13.99 0.80 -9.63
CA ALA A 88 13.15 1.84 -10.21
C ALA A 88 11.83 2.00 -9.45
N ALA A 89 11.16 0.90 -9.08
CA ALA A 89 9.93 0.92 -8.29
C ALA A 89 10.16 1.52 -6.90
N THR A 90 11.21 1.10 -6.21
CA THR A 90 11.59 1.65 -4.89
C THR A 90 11.83 3.16 -4.98
N SER A 91 12.65 3.60 -5.93
CA SER A 91 12.95 5.02 -6.13
C SER A 91 11.69 5.84 -6.44
N TYR A 92 10.78 5.27 -7.22
CA TYR A 92 9.51 5.93 -7.54
C TYR A 92 8.61 6.09 -6.30
N ILE A 93 8.44 5.02 -5.50
CA ILE A 93 7.61 5.08 -4.28
C ILE A 93 8.21 6.04 -3.26
N VAL A 94 9.53 6.01 -3.05
CA VAL A 94 10.22 6.98 -2.16
C VAL A 94 9.96 8.41 -2.60
N LYS A 95 10.07 8.69 -3.90
CA LYS A 95 9.77 10.01 -4.46
C LYS A 95 8.28 10.37 -4.29
N MET A 96 7.39 9.42 -4.49
CA MET A 96 5.96 9.61 -4.30
C MET A 96 5.65 9.97 -2.84
N LEU A 97 6.24 9.28 -1.85
CA LEU A 97 6.08 9.58 -0.43
C LEU A 97 6.45 11.02 -0.07
N ALA A 98 7.45 11.59 -0.73
CA ALA A 98 7.83 12.99 -0.52
C ALA A 98 6.83 14.00 -1.11
N GLU A 99 6.09 13.61 -2.15
CA GLU A 99 5.18 14.50 -2.89
C GLU A 99 3.70 14.39 -2.48
N VAL A 100 3.28 13.25 -1.90
CA VAL A 100 1.86 12.96 -1.63
C VAL A 100 1.18 13.96 -0.71
N ARG A 101 1.92 14.56 0.22
CA ARG A 101 1.38 15.59 1.11
C ARG A 101 0.81 16.78 0.34
N ALA A 102 1.49 17.21 -0.73
CA ALA A 102 1.03 18.30 -1.58
C ALA A 102 -0.22 17.93 -2.39
N LEU A 103 -0.42 16.64 -2.67
CA LEU A 103 -1.58 16.11 -3.38
C LEU A 103 -2.73 15.72 -2.45
N ARG A 104 -2.56 15.87 -1.13
CA ARG A 104 -3.50 15.41 -0.10
C ARG A 104 -3.80 13.92 -0.18
N GLU A 105 -2.80 13.16 -0.56
CA GLU A 105 -2.85 11.71 -0.61
C GLU A 105 -2.19 11.14 0.64
N GLY A 106 -2.79 10.11 1.22
CA GLY A 106 -2.18 9.28 2.26
C GLY A 106 -1.62 8.01 1.65
N ILE A 107 -0.49 7.54 2.16
CA ILE A 107 0.03 6.21 1.84
C ILE A 107 0.22 5.46 3.14
N VAL A 108 -0.39 4.28 3.21
CA VAL A 108 -0.22 3.32 4.31
C VAL A 108 0.55 2.13 3.76
N ILE A 109 1.66 1.84 4.39
CA ILE A 109 2.52 0.70 4.04
C ILE A 109 2.44 -0.30 5.17
N ALA A 110 1.98 -1.52 4.86
CA ALA A 110 1.90 -2.63 5.80
C ALA A 110 2.89 -3.72 5.40
N ASP A 111 3.71 -4.13 6.35
CA ASP A 111 4.71 -5.18 6.13
C ASP A 111 5.03 -5.91 7.43
N GLN A 112 5.48 -7.16 7.30
CA GLN A 112 5.88 -8.00 8.42
C GLN A 112 7.40 -7.98 8.66
N LEU A 113 8.18 -7.57 7.66
CA LEU A 113 9.64 -7.67 7.63
C LEU A 113 10.29 -6.30 7.36
N PRO A 114 10.45 -5.45 8.39
CA PRO A 114 11.08 -4.13 8.23
C PRO A 114 12.43 -4.15 7.52
N THR A 115 13.27 -5.15 7.80
CA THR A 115 14.60 -5.30 7.18
C THR A 115 14.55 -5.64 5.69
N SER A 116 13.42 -6.13 5.20
CA SER A 116 13.22 -6.44 3.76
C SER A 116 12.77 -5.22 2.96
N MET A 117 12.43 -4.11 3.62
CA MET A 117 12.06 -2.85 2.97
C MET A 117 13.26 -1.91 2.82
N ALA A 118 13.18 -1.03 1.83
CA ALA A 118 14.16 0.03 1.67
C ALA A 118 14.15 0.98 2.91
N PRO A 119 15.30 1.26 3.54
CA PRO A 119 15.36 2.11 4.74
C PRO A 119 14.78 3.52 4.53
N GLU A 120 14.79 4.02 3.31
CA GLU A 120 14.22 5.32 2.94
C GLU A 120 12.71 5.40 3.20
N ILE A 121 11.99 4.27 3.11
CA ILE A 121 10.56 4.20 3.41
C ILE A 121 10.32 4.49 4.90
N LEU A 122 11.11 3.86 5.76
CA LEU A 122 10.99 4.08 7.21
C LEU A 122 11.33 5.52 7.60
N LYS A 123 12.26 6.16 6.89
CA LYS A 123 12.63 7.56 7.13
C LYS A 123 11.56 8.55 6.67
N ASN A 124 10.85 8.24 5.59
CA ASN A 124 9.87 9.14 4.99
C ASN A 124 8.44 8.94 5.50
N THR A 125 8.18 7.94 6.33
CA THR A 125 6.88 7.73 6.98
C THR A 125 6.82 8.48 8.30
N THR A 126 5.81 9.33 8.47
CA THR A 126 5.64 10.19 9.66
C THR A 126 4.95 9.48 10.81
N LEU A 127 4.02 8.58 10.52
CA LEU A 127 3.33 7.74 11.50
C LEU A 127 3.84 6.30 11.39
N LYS A 128 4.18 5.70 12.53
CA LYS A 128 4.59 4.30 12.63
C LYS A 128 3.77 3.61 13.71
N ILE A 129 3.17 2.49 13.34
CA ILE A 129 2.40 1.62 14.24
C ILE A 129 3.03 0.25 14.15
N THR A 130 3.66 -0.19 15.24
CA THR A 130 4.43 -1.42 15.25
C THR A 130 3.80 -2.41 16.22
N HIS A 131 3.33 -3.52 15.71
CA HIS A 131 2.90 -4.67 16.50
C HIS A 131 4.10 -5.49 16.94
N ARG A 132 3.85 -6.63 17.59
CA ARG A 132 4.91 -7.51 18.08
C ARG A 132 5.89 -7.90 16.98
N ILE A 133 7.17 -7.68 17.23
CA ILE A 133 8.29 -8.13 16.39
C ILE A 133 9.25 -8.96 17.24
N THR A 134 9.52 -10.18 16.82
CA THR A 134 10.43 -11.11 17.54
C THR A 134 11.88 -11.00 17.09
N SER A 135 12.13 -10.68 15.81
CA SER A 135 13.47 -10.50 15.25
C SER A 135 14.15 -9.28 15.86
N GLU A 136 15.36 -9.45 16.34
CA GLU A 136 16.17 -8.37 16.94
C GLU A 136 16.56 -7.32 15.89
N ASP A 137 16.98 -7.76 14.70
CA ASP A 137 17.40 -6.86 13.62
C ASP A 137 16.21 -5.97 13.15
N ASP A 138 15.02 -6.54 13.01
CA ASP A 138 13.82 -5.81 12.67
C ASP A 138 13.44 -4.81 13.76
N ARG A 139 13.52 -5.20 15.05
CA ARG A 139 13.26 -4.29 16.18
C ARG A 139 14.25 -3.13 16.19
N ASN A 140 15.53 -3.41 15.99
CA ASN A 140 16.57 -2.38 15.97
C ASN A 140 16.36 -1.39 14.82
N LEU A 141 16.03 -1.90 13.63
CA LEU A 141 15.79 -1.06 12.46
C LEU A 141 14.58 -0.14 12.65
N ILE A 142 13.43 -0.70 13.04
CA ILE A 142 12.22 0.10 13.25
C ILE A 142 12.38 1.04 14.44
N GLY A 143 13.01 0.59 15.52
CA GLY A 143 13.25 1.36 16.73
C GLY A 143 14.16 2.56 16.50
N SER A 144 15.21 2.42 15.70
CA SER A 144 16.08 3.55 15.32
C SER A 144 15.31 4.63 14.56
N SER A 145 14.30 4.25 13.77
CA SER A 145 13.45 5.19 13.03
C SER A 145 12.41 5.92 13.90
N MET A 146 12.22 5.49 15.15
CA MET A 146 11.22 6.02 16.09
C MET A 146 11.85 6.63 17.35
N SER A 147 13.16 6.61 17.51
CA SER A 147 13.86 6.97 18.74
C SER A 147 13.40 6.15 19.96
N ALA A 148 13.11 4.87 19.75
CA ALA A 148 12.71 3.95 20.80
C ALA A 148 13.90 3.60 21.71
N SER A 149 13.62 3.45 23.02
CA SER A 149 14.64 2.99 23.98
C SER A 149 14.82 1.47 23.89
N ASN A 150 16.00 0.98 24.34
CA ASN A 150 16.27 -0.47 24.38
C ASN A 150 15.20 -1.24 25.16
N VAL A 151 14.70 -0.67 26.26
CA VAL A 151 13.61 -1.28 27.05
C VAL A 151 12.34 -1.45 26.21
N GLN A 152 11.97 -0.43 25.44
CA GLN A 152 10.79 -0.50 24.56
C GLN A 152 10.98 -1.53 23.43
N LEU A 153 12.21 -1.68 22.92
CA LEU A 153 12.52 -2.68 21.90
C LEU A 153 12.46 -4.12 22.45
N GLU A 154 12.91 -4.32 23.67
CA GLU A 154 12.78 -5.62 24.36
C GLU A 154 11.30 -5.96 24.61
N GLU A 155 10.54 -5.02 25.17
CA GLU A 155 9.11 -5.18 25.40
C GLU A 155 8.32 -5.49 24.12
N LEU A 156 8.71 -4.89 22.97
CA LEU A 156 8.06 -5.10 21.68
C LEU A 156 8.03 -6.59 21.28
N SER A 157 9.03 -7.38 21.70
CA SER A 157 9.07 -8.83 21.44
C SER A 157 8.00 -9.62 22.19
N THR A 158 7.46 -9.07 23.27
CA THR A 158 6.51 -9.71 24.20
C THR A 158 5.09 -9.18 24.05
N TYR A 159 4.82 -8.25 23.17
CA TYR A 159 3.50 -7.66 22.99
C TYR A 159 2.44 -8.70 22.69
N LEU A 160 1.27 -8.52 23.30
CA LEU A 160 0.08 -9.33 23.05
C LEU A 160 -0.67 -8.82 21.82
N PRO A 161 -1.57 -9.63 21.22
CA PRO A 161 -2.46 -9.18 20.16
C PRO A 161 -3.20 -7.88 20.56
N GLY A 162 -3.20 -6.92 19.66
CA GLY A 162 -3.76 -5.58 19.88
C GLY A 162 -2.81 -4.58 20.56
N GLU A 163 -1.72 -5.02 21.16
CA GLU A 163 -0.71 -4.11 21.68
C GLU A 163 0.20 -3.61 20.55
N THR A 164 0.49 -2.31 20.57
CA THR A 164 1.29 -1.63 19.55
C THR A 164 2.21 -0.60 20.16
N LEU A 165 3.35 -0.37 19.53
CA LEU A 165 4.21 0.77 19.76
C LEU A 165 3.91 1.81 18.69
N VAL A 166 3.50 3.00 19.08
CA VAL A 166 3.08 4.08 18.17
C VAL A 166 4.04 5.25 18.26
N TYR A 167 4.43 5.74 17.11
CA TYR A 167 5.23 6.95 16.96
C TYR A 167 4.67 7.81 15.83
N TYR A 168 4.60 9.11 16.04
CA TYR A 168 4.35 10.08 14.97
C TYR A 168 5.30 11.26 15.09
N GLU A 169 5.54 11.94 13.99
CA GLU A 169 6.42 13.10 13.93
C GLU A 169 5.94 14.19 14.91
N GLY A 170 6.86 14.65 15.77
CA GLY A 170 6.57 15.59 16.85
C GLY A 170 6.55 14.95 18.25
N LEU A 171 6.54 13.62 18.36
CA LEU A 171 6.78 12.96 19.64
C LEU A 171 8.27 12.82 19.94
N LEU A 172 8.62 13.02 21.21
CA LEU A 172 10.00 12.78 21.68
C LEU A 172 10.34 11.29 21.72
N LYS A 173 9.35 10.45 22.05
CA LYS A 173 9.49 8.99 22.17
C LYS A 173 8.20 8.30 21.77
N PRO A 174 8.27 7.07 21.27
CA PRO A 174 7.09 6.27 21.02
C PRO A 174 6.37 5.89 22.32
N PHE A 175 5.10 5.58 22.24
CA PHE A 175 4.29 5.13 23.37
C PHE A 175 3.56 3.83 23.04
N LYS A 176 3.31 3.03 24.08
CA LYS A 176 2.53 1.80 23.97
C LYS A 176 1.04 2.15 23.90
N LEU A 177 0.33 1.55 22.95
CA LEU A 177 -1.11 1.65 22.78
C LEU A 177 -1.71 0.26 22.70
N ARG A 178 -2.90 0.07 23.24
CA ARG A 178 -3.72 -1.11 23.02
C ARG A 178 -4.89 -0.75 22.11
N VAL A 179 -5.02 -1.45 21.01
CA VAL A 179 -6.14 -1.32 20.08
C VAL A 179 -7.19 -2.36 20.45
N ASP A 180 -8.43 -1.94 20.57
CA ASP A 180 -9.54 -2.85 20.82
C ASP A 180 -9.78 -3.75 19.62
N MET A 181 -10.25 -4.97 19.88
CA MET A 181 -10.58 -5.91 18.83
C MET A 181 -11.79 -5.38 18.05
N PHE A 182 -11.62 -5.24 16.74
CA PHE A 182 -12.74 -4.92 15.86
C PHE A 182 -13.69 -6.13 15.79
N GLU A 183 -14.99 -5.91 16.01
CA GLU A 183 -15.98 -6.96 15.80
C GLU A 183 -16.01 -7.32 14.31
N GLN A 184 -15.50 -8.50 14.01
CA GLN A 184 -15.53 -9.02 12.65
C GLN A 184 -16.97 -9.44 12.35
N LYS A 185 -17.61 -8.73 11.43
CA LYS A 185 -18.86 -9.21 10.83
C LYS A 185 -18.53 -10.40 9.93
N ASP A 186 -19.46 -11.36 9.84
CA ASP A 186 -19.30 -12.48 8.91
C ASP A 186 -19.03 -11.93 7.49
N ALA A 187 -17.88 -12.25 6.96
CA ALA A 187 -17.53 -11.86 5.61
C ALA A 187 -18.42 -12.62 4.62
N PRO A 188 -18.97 -11.98 3.59
CA PRO A 188 -19.70 -12.68 2.55
C PRO A 188 -18.77 -13.72 1.89
N ASP A 189 -19.30 -14.87 1.57
CA ASP A 189 -18.57 -15.84 0.76
C ASP A 189 -18.35 -15.34 -0.67
N ASN A 190 -17.50 -16.02 -1.43
CA ASN A 190 -17.13 -15.60 -2.78
C ASN A 190 -18.34 -15.50 -3.73
N ASP A 191 -19.35 -16.34 -3.56
CA ASP A 191 -20.54 -16.33 -4.41
C ASP A 191 -21.45 -15.15 -4.06
N GLN A 192 -21.64 -14.89 -2.77
CA GLN A 192 -22.37 -13.70 -2.27
C GLN A 192 -21.67 -12.41 -2.70
N LEU A 193 -20.35 -12.38 -2.60
CA LEU A 193 -19.55 -11.24 -3.04
C LEU A 193 -19.71 -11.01 -4.55
N PHE A 194 -19.68 -12.06 -5.35
CA PHE A 194 -19.85 -12.00 -6.79
C PHE A 194 -21.24 -11.47 -7.20
N GLU A 195 -22.30 -11.89 -6.50
CA GLU A 195 -23.67 -11.38 -6.74
C GLU A 195 -23.80 -9.91 -6.30
N LEU A 196 -23.23 -9.52 -5.18
CA LEU A 196 -23.17 -8.13 -4.74
C LEU A 196 -22.43 -7.25 -5.76
N MET A 197 -21.35 -7.73 -6.33
CA MET A 197 -20.58 -7.02 -7.36
C MET A 197 -21.38 -6.87 -8.66
N LYS A 198 -22.10 -7.91 -9.10
CA LYS A 198 -22.94 -7.85 -10.30
C LYS A 198 -24.07 -6.84 -10.20
N ALA A 199 -24.61 -6.66 -9.01
CA ALA A 199 -25.74 -5.74 -8.78
C ALA A 199 -25.33 -4.26 -8.87
N ARG A 200 -24.04 -3.92 -8.91
CA ARG A 200 -23.57 -2.53 -8.91
C ARG A 200 -23.42 -1.96 -10.34
N PRO A 201 -23.83 -0.69 -10.57
CA PRO A 201 -23.82 -0.07 -11.91
C PRO A 201 -22.44 -0.01 -12.59
N ILE A 202 -21.36 -0.02 -11.79
CA ILE A 202 -19.98 0.04 -12.30
C ILE A 202 -19.57 -1.30 -12.91
N HIS A 203 -20.07 -2.41 -12.36
CA HIS A 203 -19.77 -3.75 -12.88
C HIS A 203 -20.38 -4.01 -14.27
N GLN A 204 -21.48 -3.35 -14.60
CA GLN A 204 -22.11 -3.45 -15.93
C GLN A 204 -21.25 -2.80 -17.04
N LYS A 205 -20.25 -1.99 -16.66
CA LYS A 205 -19.30 -1.33 -17.59
C LYS A 205 -17.88 -1.90 -17.53
N ALA A 206 -17.57 -2.76 -16.57
CA ALA A 206 -16.25 -3.37 -16.45
C ALA A 206 -16.15 -4.58 -17.40
N MET A 207 -15.39 -4.45 -18.48
CA MET A 207 -15.01 -5.59 -19.30
C MET A 207 -14.02 -6.45 -18.52
N LEU A 208 -14.29 -7.75 -18.42
CA LEU A 208 -13.34 -8.78 -18.06
C LEU A 208 -12.18 -8.74 -19.06
N PHE A 209 -11.00 -8.38 -18.62
CA PHE A 209 -9.79 -8.63 -19.39
C PHE A 209 -9.52 -10.14 -19.42
N THR A 210 -9.95 -10.78 -20.49
CA THR A 210 -9.59 -12.18 -20.76
C THR A 210 -8.28 -12.15 -21.53
N VAL A 211 -7.15 -12.32 -20.84
CA VAL A 211 -5.93 -12.74 -21.53
C VAL A 211 -6.10 -14.23 -21.80
N GLN A 212 -6.17 -14.61 -23.08
CA GLN A 212 -6.23 -16.00 -23.51
C GLN A 212 -5.06 -16.79 -22.89
N SER A 213 -5.36 -17.54 -21.87
CA SER A 213 -4.71 -18.71 -21.28
C SER A 213 -4.65 -18.75 -19.75
N ARG A 214 -4.87 -17.68 -19.00
CA ARG A 214 -5.10 -17.73 -17.54
C ARG A 214 -5.98 -16.56 -17.15
N LEU A 215 -7.11 -16.84 -16.51
CA LEU A 215 -7.99 -15.85 -15.89
C LEU A 215 -7.21 -15.09 -14.83
N VAL A 216 -6.81 -13.86 -15.13
CA VAL A 216 -6.41 -12.90 -14.10
C VAL A 216 -7.71 -12.30 -13.56
N LYS A 217 -8.16 -12.77 -12.42
CA LYS A 217 -9.26 -12.12 -11.70
C LYS A 217 -8.70 -10.87 -11.02
N ILE A 218 -8.94 -9.71 -11.61
CA ILE A 218 -8.84 -8.45 -10.84
C ILE A 218 -10.13 -8.37 -10.06
N GLN A 219 -10.08 -8.75 -8.80
CA GLN A 219 -11.23 -8.69 -7.91
C GLN A 219 -11.23 -7.31 -7.26
N MET A 220 -12.17 -6.45 -7.67
CA MET A 220 -12.37 -5.14 -7.05
C MET A 220 -13.43 -5.30 -5.96
N GLN A 221 -13.02 -5.20 -4.71
CA GLN A 221 -13.91 -5.15 -3.56
C GLN A 221 -14.20 -3.71 -3.17
N TRP A 222 -15.48 -3.40 -2.97
CA TRP A 222 -15.94 -2.13 -2.44
C TRP A 222 -16.26 -2.28 -0.96
N ILE A 223 -15.71 -1.40 -0.15
CA ILE A 223 -16.04 -1.30 1.28
C ILE A 223 -16.97 -0.10 1.44
N GLU A 224 -18.15 -0.33 2.06
CA GLU A 224 -19.07 0.73 2.49
C GLU A 224 -18.58 1.41 3.76
#